data_64262d29a73b93ef4e596191946e31ab
#
_entry.id   64262d29a73b93ef4e596191946e31ab
#
_cell.length_a   1.000
_cell.length_b   1.000
_cell.length_c   1.000
_cell.angle_alpha   90.00
_cell.angle_beta   90.00
_cell.angle_gamma   90.00
#
_symmetry.space_group_name_H-M   'P 1'
#
loop_
_entity.id
_entity.type
_entity.pdbx_description
1 polymer ?
#
loop_
_entity_poly.entity_id
_entity_poly.type
_entity_poly.pdbx_seq_one_letter_code
_entity_poly.pdbx_strand_id
1 'polypeptide(L)'
;EEEIDASFDLPYTRLPHPKYKGKTIPAFEMIKFSVNIHRGCFGGCAFCTISAHQGKFIASRSKESILKEVKEITQMPDFKGYLSDLGGPSANMYRMKGKNPDICAQCKKPSCISPVICKNLNADHTPLLDIYKEVDSMPEIKRSFIGSGIRYDLLLHRYADDNLNKAAHTYMEELIARHVSGRLKVAPEHTEDNVLKMMRKPSFELFGQFKKIFDRVNKQHGLNQQLIPYFISSHPGCTETDMANLAIQTKKLHFQLEQVQDFTPTPMTLATEMYYTGYHPYTLEKVYTARTKEQKLAQRQFFFWYKPEFRRQITQALQRIGKKDLIGKLFGR
;
A
#
# COMPACT_ATOMS: atom_id res chain seq x y z
N GLU A 1 16.25 -4.65 18.40
CA GLU A 1 15.12 -5.56 18.60
C GLU A 1 14.56 -5.44 20.02
N GLU A 2 15.41 -5.53 21.06
CA GLU A 2 15.02 -5.45 22.48
C GLU A 2 14.21 -4.20 22.82
N GLU A 3 14.61 -3.02 22.38
CA GLU A 3 13.91 -1.75 22.67
C GLU A 3 12.50 -1.70 22.06
N ILE A 4 12.33 -2.22 20.84
CA ILE A 4 11.02 -2.25 20.19
C ILE A 4 10.13 -3.28 20.89
N ASP A 5 10.66 -4.45 21.26
CA ASP A 5 9.93 -5.48 21.99
C ASP A 5 9.47 -4.96 23.34
N ALA A 6 10.37 -4.33 24.11
CA ALA A 6 10.03 -3.71 25.40
C ALA A 6 8.89 -2.69 25.28
N SER A 7 8.86 -1.93 24.17
CA SER A 7 7.78 -0.96 23.90
C SER A 7 6.44 -1.63 23.62
N PHE A 8 6.44 -2.76 22.92
CA PHE A 8 5.22 -3.50 22.59
C PHE A 8 4.76 -4.43 23.73
N ASP A 9 5.65 -4.81 24.61
CA ASP A 9 5.39 -5.67 25.77
C ASP A 9 4.81 -4.93 27.00
N LEU A 10 4.65 -3.60 26.87
CA LEU A 10 3.95 -2.82 27.91
C LEU A 10 2.49 -3.30 28.07
N PRO A 11 1.91 -3.19 29.27
CA PRO A 11 0.56 -3.70 29.55
C PRO A 11 -0.53 -2.80 28.97
N TYR A 12 -0.64 -2.78 27.66
CA TYR A 12 -1.71 -2.05 26.97
C TYR A 12 -3.06 -2.72 27.20
N THR A 13 -4.07 -1.92 27.53
CA THR A 13 -5.43 -2.45 27.72
C THR A 13 -6.09 -2.96 26.45
N ARG A 14 -5.64 -2.50 25.27
CA ARG A 14 -6.25 -2.76 23.95
C ARG A 14 -7.74 -2.42 23.88
N LEU A 15 -8.21 -1.52 24.73
CA LEU A 15 -9.61 -1.09 24.82
C LEU A 15 -9.75 0.39 24.48
N PRO A 16 -10.92 0.82 23.99
CA PRO A 16 -11.22 2.22 23.82
C PRO A 16 -11.14 2.98 25.15
N HIS A 17 -10.79 4.26 25.06
CA HIS A 17 -10.81 5.13 26.24
C HIS A 17 -12.21 5.13 26.89
N PRO A 18 -12.35 5.10 28.23
CA PRO A 18 -13.64 4.99 28.95
C PRO A 18 -14.69 6.04 28.57
N LYS A 19 -14.29 7.24 28.06
CA LYS A 19 -15.21 8.26 27.56
C LYS A 19 -16.09 7.80 26.39
N TYR A 20 -15.71 6.71 25.72
CA TYR A 20 -16.47 6.13 24.60
C TYR A 20 -17.35 4.96 25.03
N LYS A 21 -17.53 4.73 26.34
CA LYS A 21 -18.40 3.66 26.84
C LYS A 21 -19.80 3.76 26.21
N GLY A 22 -20.26 2.65 25.65
CA GLY A 22 -21.56 2.57 24.96
C GLY A 22 -21.58 3.15 23.54
N LYS A 23 -20.42 3.57 22.97
CA LYS A 23 -20.31 4.06 21.59
C LYS A 23 -19.44 3.12 20.77
N THR A 24 -19.89 2.77 19.58
CA THR A 24 -19.06 2.02 18.63
C THR A 24 -18.07 2.96 17.95
N ILE A 25 -16.80 2.61 17.93
CA ILE A 25 -15.74 3.32 17.21
C ILE A 25 -15.36 2.47 15.99
N PRO A 26 -15.82 2.82 14.76
CA PRO A 26 -15.59 1.97 13.58
C PRO A 26 -14.12 1.65 13.33
N ALA A 27 -13.22 2.62 13.52
CA ALA A 27 -11.79 2.40 13.34
C ALA A 27 -11.24 1.37 14.34
N PHE A 28 -11.68 1.41 15.61
CA PHE A 28 -11.28 0.44 16.62
C PHE A 28 -11.75 -0.98 16.25
N GLU A 29 -13.01 -1.12 15.82
CA GLU A 29 -13.55 -2.43 15.41
C GLU A 29 -12.76 -3.05 14.27
N MET A 30 -12.21 -2.23 13.36
CA MET A 30 -11.40 -2.71 12.24
C MET A 30 -10.01 -3.22 12.67
N ILE A 31 -9.42 -2.65 13.72
CA ILE A 31 -8.00 -2.88 14.06
C ILE A 31 -7.79 -3.58 15.41
N LYS A 32 -8.83 -3.78 16.24
CA LYS A 32 -8.69 -4.31 17.61
C LYS A 32 -7.95 -5.65 17.69
N PHE A 33 -8.00 -6.45 16.65
CA PHE A 33 -7.33 -7.74 16.53
C PHE A 33 -6.17 -7.71 15.52
N SER A 34 -5.52 -6.56 15.38
CA SER A 34 -4.33 -6.42 14.55
C SER A 34 -3.05 -6.45 15.39
N VAL A 35 -1.98 -6.98 14.81
CA VAL A 35 -0.64 -7.02 15.40
C VAL A 35 0.34 -6.32 14.47
N ASN A 36 1.03 -5.33 15.00
CA ASN A 36 2.07 -4.62 14.27
C ASN A 36 3.42 -5.33 14.51
N ILE A 37 4.01 -5.89 13.46
CA ILE A 37 5.21 -6.72 13.56
C ILE A 37 6.52 -5.96 13.34
N HIS A 38 6.45 -4.75 12.77
CA HIS A 38 7.61 -3.88 12.58
C HIS A 38 7.21 -2.41 12.41
N ARG A 39 8.18 -1.53 12.55
CA ARG A 39 8.12 -0.10 12.26
C ARG A 39 9.07 0.24 11.13
N GLY A 40 8.86 1.41 10.50
CA GLY A 40 9.69 1.89 9.40
C GLY A 40 9.21 1.41 8.02
N CYS A 41 9.69 2.09 6.99
CA CYS A 41 9.41 1.74 5.59
C CYS A 41 10.50 2.32 4.68
N PHE A 42 11.18 1.47 3.94
CA PHE A 42 12.20 1.90 2.97
C PHE A 42 11.61 2.23 1.58
N GLY A 43 10.29 2.30 1.46
CA GLY A 43 9.59 2.64 0.22
C GLY A 43 9.89 4.04 -0.28
N GLY A 44 9.95 5.03 0.61
CA GLY A 44 10.31 6.41 0.29
C GLY A 44 9.39 7.08 -0.73
N CYS A 45 8.09 6.70 -0.78
CA CYS A 45 7.10 7.33 -1.65
C CYS A 45 7.05 8.84 -1.39
N ALA A 46 6.97 9.63 -2.47
CA ALA A 46 7.12 11.09 -2.40
C ALA A 46 6.05 11.80 -1.54
N PHE A 47 4.90 11.19 -1.36
CA PHE A 47 3.76 11.73 -0.62
C PHE A 47 3.60 11.19 0.81
N CYS A 48 4.42 10.21 1.21
CA CYS A 48 4.23 9.47 2.46
C CYS A 48 5.27 9.84 3.51
N THR A 49 4.82 10.12 4.75
CA THR A 49 5.69 10.49 5.87
C THR A 49 6.24 9.30 6.65
N ILE A 50 5.83 8.07 6.39
CA ILE A 50 6.23 6.91 7.21
C ILE A 50 7.75 6.78 7.29
N SER A 51 8.45 6.91 6.15
CA SER A 51 9.93 6.86 6.14
C SER A 51 10.59 7.98 6.94
N ALA A 52 9.97 9.15 7.02
CA ALA A 52 10.48 10.28 7.81
C ALA A 52 10.10 10.16 9.29
N HIS A 53 8.88 9.70 9.60
CA HIS A 53 8.35 9.63 10.96
C HIS A 53 8.79 8.37 11.72
N GLN A 54 8.75 7.19 11.08
CA GLN A 54 9.11 5.91 11.71
C GLN A 54 10.52 5.45 11.34
N GLY A 55 11.18 6.14 10.39
CA GLY A 55 12.47 5.78 9.87
C GLY A 55 12.40 4.98 8.57
N LYS A 56 13.49 5.06 7.81
CA LYS A 56 13.71 4.29 6.58
C LYS A 56 14.10 2.84 6.87
N PHE A 57 14.80 2.60 7.96
CA PHE A 57 15.23 1.27 8.36
C PHE A 57 14.09 0.54 9.07
N ILE A 58 13.97 -0.75 8.78
CA ILE A 58 12.93 -1.58 9.40
C ILE A 58 13.40 -1.98 10.81
N ALA A 59 12.66 -1.55 11.81
CA ALA A 59 12.78 -2.00 13.19
C ALA A 59 11.74 -3.10 13.41
N SER A 60 12.18 -4.35 13.37
CA SER A 60 11.31 -5.53 13.53
C SER A 60 11.26 -5.98 14.97
N ARG A 61 10.09 -6.42 15.40
CA ARG A 61 9.91 -7.12 16.67
C ARG A 61 10.48 -8.54 16.58
N SER A 62 10.83 -9.11 17.71
CA SER A 62 11.12 -10.54 17.80
C SER A 62 9.85 -11.36 17.53
N LYS A 63 10.04 -12.60 17.12
CA LYS A 63 8.95 -13.54 16.95
C LYS A 63 8.24 -13.80 18.26
N GLU A 64 8.99 -13.92 19.34
CA GLU A 64 8.51 -14.14 20.71
C GLU A 64 7.57 -13.03 21.17
N SER A 65 7.94 -11.75 20.98
CA SER A 65 7.10 -10.59 21.29
C SER A 65 5.81 -10.59 20.46
N ILE A 66 5.87 -10.92 19.17
CA ILE A 66 4.69 -11.01 18.31
C ILE A 66 3.75 -12.12 18.78
N LEU A 67 4.27 -13.34 19.04
CA LEU A 67 3.47 -14.49 19.49
C LEU A 67 2.84 -14.24 20.86
N LYS A 68 3.54 -13.55 21.77
CA LYS A 68 3.01 -13.13 23.07
C LYS A 68 1.78 -12.24 22.86
N GLU A 69 1.87 -11.21 22.03
CA GLU A 69 0.74 -10.31 21.76
C GLU A 69 -0.43 -11.05 21.07
N VAL A 70 -0.17 -11.95 20.13
CA VAL A 70 -1.21 -12.80 19.54
C VAL A 70 -1.93 -13.60 20.64
N LYS A 71 -1.20 -14.21 21.57
CA LYS A 71 -1.77 -14.96 22.68
C LYS A 71 -2.63 -14.08 23.60
N GLU A 72 -2.21 -12.85 23.85
CA GLU A 72 -3.02 -11.88 24.62
C GLU A 72 -4.33 -11.55 23.90
N ILE A 73 -4.28 -11.35 22.56
CA ILE A 73 -5.47 -11.12 21.73
C ILE A 73 -6.44 -12.29 21.81
N THR A 74 -5.96 -13.53 21.84
CA THR A 74 -6.84 -14.70 21.91
C THR A 74 -7.67 -14.75 23.21
N GLN A 75 -7.24 -14.03 24.26
CA GLN A 75 -7.96 -13.93 25.54
C GLN A 75 -8.99 -12.78 25.56
N MET A 76 -9.05 -11.96 24.51
CA MET A 76 -10.04 -10.87 24.44
C MET A 76 -11.46 -11.42 24.30
N PRO A 77 -12.48 -10.86 25.04
CA PRO A 77 -13.83 -11.42 25.09
C PRO A 77 -14.52 -11.61 23.74
N ASP A 78 -14.25 -10.72 22.79
CA ASP A 78 -14.89 -10.72 21.46
C ASP A 78 -14.08 -11.45 20.39
N PHE A 79 -12.95 -12.06 20.76
CA PHE A 79 -12.10 -12.75 19.80
C PHE A 79 -12.77 -14.04 19.30
N LYS A 80 -12.83 -14.22 17.98
CA LYS A 80 -13.49 -15.37 17.34
C LYS A 80 -12.53 -16.25 16.53
N GLY A 81 -11.23 -16.09 16.75
CA GLY A 81 -10.18 -16.83 16.05
C GLY A 81 -9.65 -16.14 14.78
N TYR A 82 -9.95 -14.86 14.56
CA TYR A 82 -9.53 -14.14 13.37
C TYR A 82 -8.68 -12.91 13.71
N LEU A 83 -7.41 -12.92 13.31
CA LEU A 83 -6.59 -11.73 13.33
C LEU A 83 -6.90 -10.89 12.07
N SER A 84 -7.17 -9.60 12.26
CA SER A 84 -7.55 -8.70 11.16
C SER A 84 -6.35 -8.21 10.35
N ASP A 85 -5.17 -8.13 10.96
CA ASP A 85 -3.91 -7.79 10.31
C ASP A 85 -2.72 -8.32 11.13
N LEU A 86 -1.82 -9.01 10.47
CA LEU A 86 -0.52 -9.40 11.00
C LEU A 86 0.53 -8.77 10.08
N GLY A 87 0.80 -7.47 10.29
CA GLY A 87 1.54 -6.68 9.34
C GLY A 87 2.23 -5.46 9.93
N GLY A 88 2.44 -4.45 9.11
CA GLY A 88 3.14 -3.22 9.48
C GLY A 88 2.90 -2.11 8.46
N PRO A 89 3.69 -1.03 8.46
CA PRO A 89 3.54 0.08 7.50
C PRO A 89 3.54 -0.36 6.04
N SER A 90 4.19 -1.49 5.76
CA SER A 90 4.09 -2.26 4.53
C SER A 90 4.19 -3.73 4.91
N ALA A 91 3.16 -4.52 4.65
CA ALA A 91 3.01 -5.87 5.22
C ALA A 91 4.24 -6.77 5.02
N ASN A 92 4.89 -6.68 3.85
CA ASN A 92 5.99 -7.56 3.48
C ASN A 92 7.39 -6.92 3.57
N MET A 93 7.65 -6.19 4.66
CA MET A 93 8.98 -5.64 4.94
C MET A 93 9.62 -6.17 6.24
N TYR A 94 8.96 -7.08 6.93
CA TYR A 94 9.45 -7.64 8.18
C TYR A 94 10.83 -8.25 8.04
N ARG A 95 11.77 -7.87 8.93
CA ARG A 95 13.18 -8.28 8.97
C ARG A 95 14.02 -7.98 7.71
N MET A 96 13.48 -7.22 6.78
CA MET A 96 14.25 -6.79 5.61
C MET A 96 15.26 -5.70 5.99
N LYS A 97 16.51 -5.86 5.55
CA LYS A 97 17.61 -4.94 5.85
C LYS A 97 18.67 -4.95 4.76
N GLY A 98 19.65 -4.06 4.85
CA GLY A 98 20.83 -4.12 3.98
C GLY A 98 21.70 -5.34 4.30
N LYS A 99 22.24 -5.97 3.27
CA LYS A 99 23.21 -7.08 3.39
C LYS A 99 24.50 -6.60 4.08
N ASN A 100 24.96 -5.40 3.71
CA ASN A 100 26.08 -4.72 4.34
C ASN A 100 25.58 -3.46 5.06
N PRO A 101 25.61 -3.40 6.42
CA PRO A 101 25.16 -2.27 7.21
C PRO A 101 25.98 -1.00 6.98
N ASP A 102 27.29 -1.09 6.71
CA ASP A 102 28.17 0.08 6.52
C ASP A 102 27.77 0.86 5.28
N ILE A 103 27.37 0.19 4.21
CA ILE A 103 26.80 0.83 3.01
C ILE A 103 25.50 1.58 3.36
N CYS A 104 24.68 0.98 4.21
CA CYS A 104 23.41 1.60 4.64
C CYS A 104 23.64 2.81 5.53
N ALA A 105 24.60 2.77 6.44
CA ALA A 105 24.93 3.86 7.36
C ALA A 105 25.33 5.16 6.60
N GLN A 106 25.98 5.02 5.46
CA GLN A 106 26.42 6.15 4.62
C GLN A 106 25.38 6.52 3.54
N CYS A 107 24.29 5.74 3.40
CA CYS A 107 23.34 5.89 2.31
C CYS A 107 22.38 7.08 2.51
N LYS A 108 22.46 8.07 1.62
CA LYS A 108 21.58 9.26 1.59
C LYS A 108 20.34 9.10 0.69
N LYS A 109 20.17 7.94 0.02
CA LYS A 109 19.01 7.71 -0.86
C LYS A 109 17.73 7.63 -0.04
N PRO A 110 16.64 8.31 -0.47
CA PRO A 110 15.38 8.30 0.27
C PRO A 110 14.62 6.97 0.19
N SER A 111 14.93 6.14 -0.80
CA SER A 111 14.25 4.85 -1.05
C SER A 111 15.27 3.74 -1.33
N CYS A 112 14.96 2.52 -0.88
CA CYS A 112 15.70 1.32 -1.26
C CYS A 112 15.10 0.57 -2.45
N ILE A 113 13.95 1.04 -2.97
CA ILE A 113 13.20 0.35 -4.02
C ILE A 113 12.82 1.25 -5.21
N SER A 114 13.04 2.56 -5.11
CA SER A 114 12.79 3.50 -6.21
C SER A 114 14.06 4.30 -6.53
N PRO A 115 14.38 4.52 -7.82
CA PRO A 115 13.70 4.03 -9.04
C PRO A 115 13.96 2.54 -9.31
N VAL A 116 14.97 1.96 -8.67
CA VAL A 116 15.33 0.54 -8.79
C VAL A 116 15.60 -0.05 -7.41
N ILE A 117 15.35 -1.35 -7.27
CA ILE A 117 15.61 -2.05 -6.01
C ILE A 117 17.12 -2.07 -5.74
N CYS A 118 17.50 -1.69 -4.53
CA CYS A 118 18.89 -1.60 -4.10
C CYS A 118 19.54 -2.99 -4.07
N LYS A 119 20.69 -3.14 -4.72
CA LYS A 119 21.45 -4.40 -4.73
C LYS A 119 21.90 -4.85 -3.32
N ASN A 120 22.03 -3.90 -2.39
CA ASN A 120 22.35 -4.18 -0.99
C ASN A 120 21.12 -4.59 -0.15
N LEU A 121 19.91 -4.52 -0.69
CA LEU A 121 18.72 -4.93 0.05
C LEU A 121 18.64 -6.47 0.12
N ASN A 122 18.52 -7.02 1.32
CA ASN A 122 18.05 -8.38 1.55
C ASN A 122 16.53 -8.35 1.72
N ALA A 123 15.82 -8.81 0.69
CA ALA A 123 14.35 -8.85 0.65
C ALA A 123 13.83 -10.27 0.89
N ASP A 124 14.39 -10.96 1.88
CA ASP A 124 13.98 -12.31 2.26
C ASP A 124 12.62 -12.30 2.96
N HIS A 125 11.64 -13.04 2.41
CA HIS A 125 10.31 -13.20 2.98
C HIS A 125 10.18 -14.42 3.91
N THR A 126 11.22 -15.24 4.04
CA THR A 126 11.21 -16.47 4.89
C THR A 126 10.85 -16.15 6.35
N PRO A 127 11.44 -15.12 7.01
CA PRO A 127 11.09 -14.82 8.39
C PRO A 127 9.61 -14.47 8.59
N LEU A 128 8.98 -13.88 7.58
CA LEU A 128 7.55 -13.52 7.63
C LEU A 128 6.66 -14.76 7.45
N LEU A 129 7.04 -15.67 6.55
CA LEU A 129 6.37 -16.96 6.38
C LEU A 129 6.43 -17.80 7.67
N ASP A 130 7.56 -17.77 8.39
CA ASP A 130 7.71 -18.49 9.66
C ASP A 130 6.73 -17.97 10.72
N ILE A 131 6.56 -16.65 10.81
CA ILE A 131 5.56 -16.06 11.73
C ILE A 131 4.15 -16.51 11.38
N TYR A 132 3.78 -16.46 10.11
CA TYR A 132 2.42 -16.87 9.68
C TYR A 132 2.17 -18.34 10.01
N LYS A 133 3.14 -19.20 9.72
CA LYS A 133 3.05 -20.63 10.04
C LYS A 133 2.85 -20.88 11.54
N GLU A 134 3.60 -20.20 12.40
CA GLU A 134 3.49 -20.36 13.85
C GLU A 134 2.18 -19.81 14.39
N VAL A 135 1.78 -18.62 13.96
CA VAL A 135 0.49 -18.03 14.35
C VAL A 135 -0.68 -18.92 13.93
N ASP A 136 -0.69 -19.38 12.68
CA ASP A 136 -1.77 -20.24 12.16
C ASP A 136 -1.78 -21.65 12.80
N SER A 137 -0.68 -22.07 13.46
CA SER A 137 -0.63 -23.33 14.23
C SER A 137 -1.24 -23.23 15.63
N MET A 138 -1.52 -22.02 16.14
CA MET A 138 -2.14 -21.82 17.45
C MET A 138 -3.58 -22.32 17.43
N PRO A 139 -4.01 -23.14 18.43
CA PRO A 139 -5.36 -23.72 18.45
C PRO A 139 -6.50 -22.68 18.44
N GLU A 140 -6.25 -21.50 19.01
CA GLU A 140 -7.22 -20.41 19.11
C GLU A 140 -7.35 -19.62 17.79
N ILE A 141 -6.39 -19.78 16.87
CA ILE A 141 -6.36 -19.03 15.60
C ILE A 141 -6.98 -19.86 14.48
N LYS A 142 -8.07 -19.39 13.92
CA LYS A 142 -8.69 -19.98 12.73
C LYS A 142 -8.06 -19.45 11.46
N ARG A 143 -7.71 -18.16 11.44
CA ARG A 143 -7.05 -17.47 10.32
C ARG A 143 -6.36 -16.19 10.80
N SER A 144 -5.18 -15.94 10.25
CA SER A 144 -4.51 -14.65 10.32
C SER A 144 -4.64 -13.95 8.97
N PHE A 145 -5.18 -12.74 8.95
CA PHE A 145 -5.31 -11.95 7.74
C PHE A 145 -4.25 -10.86 7.65
N ILE A 146 -4.06 -10.33 6.44
CA ILE A 146 -3.22 -9.19 6.14
C ILE A 146 -4.11 -8.07 5.62
N GLY A 147 -4.29 -7.04 6.45
CA GLY A 147 -5.04 -5.82 6.12
C GLY A 147 -4.15 -4.68 5.65
N SER A 148 -2.86 -4.76 5.96
CA SER A 148 -1.82 -3.81 5.53
C SER A 148 -1.50 -3.93 4.05
N GLY A 149 -1.07 -2.81 3.43
CA GLY A 149 -0.69 -2.80 2.03
C GLY A 149 0.59 -3.59 1.76
N ILE A 150 0.62 -4.31 0.66
CA ILE A 150 1.80 -5.07 0.22
C ILE A 150 2.61 -4.33 -0.84
N ARG A 151 3.91 -4.58 -0.87
CA ARG A 151 4.83 -4.12 -1.92
C ARG A 151 5.02 -5.25 -2.92
N TYR A 152 4.13 -5.29 -3.92
CA TYR A 152 4.20 -6.29 -4.99
C TYR A 152 5.42 -6.12 -5.89
N ASP A 153 6.03 -4.94 -5.93
CA ASP A 153 7.30 -4.71 -6.62
C ASP A 153 8.47 -5.51 -6.01
N LEU A 154 8.50 -5.72 -4.69
CA LEU A 154 9.46 -6.63 -4.04
C LEU A 154 9.20 -8.09 -4.41
N LEU A 155 7.93 -8.47 -4.58
CA LEU A 155 7.53 -9.85 -4.88
C LEU A 155 7.79 -10.23 -6.33
N LEU A 156 7.69 -9.28 -7.24
CA LEU A 156 7.84 -9.47 -8.69
C LEU A 156 9.28 -9.20 -9.17
N HIS A 157 10.14 -8.66 -8.31
CA HIS A 157 11.53 -8.42 -8.67
C HIS A 157 12.29 -9.74 -8.82
N ARG A 158 13.09 -9.82 -9.89
CA ARG A 158 13.99 -10.95 -10.08
C ARG A 158 15.33 -10.67 -9.41
N TYR A 159 15.54 -11.29 -8.27
CA TYR A 159 16.81 -11.25 -7.53
C TYR A 159 17.84 -12.15 -8.17
N ALA A 160 19.13 -11.80 -8.01
CA ALA A 160 20.23 -12.68 -8.42
C ALA A 160 20.33 -13.95 -7.56
N ASP A 161 19.81 -13.92 -6.35
CA ASP A 161 19.71 -15.05 -5.43
C ASP A 161 18.38 -15.77 -5.61
N ASP A 162 18.42 -17.01 -6.07
CA ASP A 162 17.22 -17.81 -6.32
C ASP A 162 16.44 -18.15 -5.03
N ASN A 163 17.07 -18.15 -3.87
CA ASN A 163 16.36 -18.36 -2.60
C ASN A 163 15.41 -17.19 -2.32
N LEU A 164 15.84 -15.95 -2.60
CA LEU A 164 14.95 -14.78 -2.49
C LEU A 164 13.79 -14.85 -3.48
N ASN A 165 14.02 -15.33 -4.70
CA ASN A 165 12.98 -15.52 -5.69
C ASN A 165 11.95 -16.57 -5.22
N LYS A 166 12.41 -17.70 -4.69
CA LYS A 166 11.55 -18.74 -4.12
C LYS A 166 10.75 -18.22 -2.93
N ALA A 167 11.42 -17.54 -1.98
CA ALA A 167 10.76 -16.97 -0.80
C ALA A 167 9.66 -15.96 -1.18
N ALA A 168 9.95 -15.07 -2.14
CA ALA A 168 8.98 -14.10 -2.66
C ALA A 168 7.77 -14.78 -3.32
N HIS A 169 8.03 -15.81 -4.13
CA HIS A 169 6.97 -16.59 -4.80
C HIS A 169 6.10 -17.34 -3.78
N THR A 170 6.73 -18.07 -2.84
CA THR A 170 6.03 -18.80 -1.77
C THR A 170 5.19 -17.85 -0.93
N TYR A 171 5.76 -16.70 -0.54
CA TYR A 171 5.02 -15.69 0.23
C TYR A 171 3.80 -15.17 -0.55
N MET A 172 3.94 -14.89 -1.83
CA MET A 172 2.84 -14.37 -2.65
C MET A 172 1.70 -15.38 -2.79
N GLU A 173 2.03 -16.66 -2.98
CA GLU A 173 1.02 -17.74 -3.05
C GLU A 173 0.34 -17.95 -1.70
N GLU A 174 1.10 -18.04 -0.60
CA GLU A 174 0.57 -18.20 0.75
C GLU A 174 -0.31 -17.02 1.15
N LEU A 175 0.14 -15.78 0.91
CA LEU A 175 -0.63 -14.57 1.14
C LEU A 175 -2.01 -14.65 0.48
N ILE A 176 -2.03 -14.92 -0.84
CA ILE A 176 -3.28 -14.92 -1.61
C ILE A 176 -4.18 -16.10 -1.19
N ALA A 177 -3.60 -17.28 -1.01
CA ALA A 177 -4.37 -18.48 -0.71
C ALA A 177 -4.96 -18.47 0.71
N ARG A 178 -4.28 -17.89 1.70
CA ARG A 178 -4.63 -18.06 3.11
C ARG A 178 -4.88 -16.78 3.90
N HIS A 179 -4.21 -15.67 3.55
CA HIS A 179 -4.19 -14.46 4.39
C HIS A 179 -5.02 -13.29 3.84
N VAL A 180 -5.78 -13.50 2.78
CA VAL A 180 -6.72 -12.50 2.24
C VAL A 180 -8.14 -12.81 2.74
N SER A 181 -8.76 -11.84 3.41
CA SER A 181 -10.13 -11.95 3.97
C SER A 181 -11.24 -11.72 2.93
N GLY A 182 -10.98 -12.06 1.66
CA GLY A 182 -11.87 -11.82 0.52
C GLY A 182 -11.52 -10.57 -0.28
N ARG A 183 -10.87 -9.57 0.31
CA ARG A 183 -10.50 -8.31 -0.36
C ARG A 183 -9.06 -7.91 -0.03
N LEU A 184 -8.18 -7.94 -1.03
CA LEU A 184 -6.79 -7.51 -0.88
C LEU A 184 -6.64 -6.07 -1.34
N LYS A 185 -6.26 -5.19 -0.43
CA LYS A 185 -5.96 -3.79 -0.73
C LYS A 185 -4.55 -3.68 -1.28
N VAL A 186 -4.40 -3.03 -2.41
CA VAL A 186 -3.12 -2.74 -3.07
C VAL A 186 -3.06 -1.30 -3.51
N ALA A 187 -1.88 -0.73 -3.55
CA ALA A 187 -1.70 0.70 -3.77
C ALA A 187 -0.87 0.99 -5.03
N PRO A 188 -1.42 0.82 -6.25
CA PRO A 188 -0.75 1.29 -7.47
C PRO A 188 -0.63 2.82 -7.50
N GLU A 189 -1.53 3.56 -6.88
CA GLU A 189 -1.64 5.01 -6.71
C GLU A 189 -2.02 5.75 -8.00
N HIS A 190 -1.53 5.36 -9.16
CA HIS A 190 -1.88 5.91 -10.47
C HIS A 190 -1.64 4.88 -11.58
N THR A 191 -2.05 5.20 -12.83
CA THR A 191 -1.81 4.35 -14.01
C THR A 191 -0.75 4.92 -14.95
N GLU A 192 -0.44 6.20 -14.83
CA GLU A 192 0.47 6.91 -15.73
C GLU A 192 1.88 6.97 -15.13
N ASP A 193 2.88 6.50 -15.88
CA ASP A 193 4.26 6.37 -15.41
C ASP A 193 4.93 7.72 -15.09
N ASN A 194 4.56 8.81 -15.78
CA ASN A 194 5.02 10.15 -15.44
C ASN A 194 4.60 10.55 -14.02
N VAL A 195 3.36 10.27 -13.64
CA VAL A 195 2.83 10.55 -12.29
C VAL A 195 3.45 9.59 -11.27
N LEU A 196 3.53 8.29 -11.59
CA LEU A 196 4.13 7.28 -10.72
C LEU A 196 5.61 7.56 -10.43
N LYS A 197 6.36 8.06 -11.41
CA LYS A 197 7.75 8.49 -11.23
C LYS A 197 7.85 9.65 -10.23
N MET A 198 6.96 10.64 -10.31
CA MET A 198 6.89 11.73 -9.33
C MET A 198 6.51 11.22 -7.93
N MET A 199 5.66 10.20 -7.85
CA MET A 199 5.28 9.53 -6.60
C MET A 199 6.37 8.61 -6.03
N ARG A 200 7.44 8.31 -6.77
CA ARG A 200 8.41 7.25 -6.46
C ARG A 200 7.76 5.88 -6.30
N LYS A 201 6.82 5.59 -7.22
CA LYS A 201 6.12 4.30 -7.30
C LYS A 201 6.58 3.52 -8.53
N PRO A 202 6.46 2.19 -8.53
CA PRO A 202 6.75 1.37 -9.71
C PRO A 202 5.74 1.64 -10.83
N SER A 203 6.09 1.28 -12.06
CA SER A 203 5.16 1.32 -13.21
C SER A 203 3.88 0.52 -12.93
N PHE A 204 2.77 1.01 -13.47
CA PHE A 204 1.47 0.33 -13.39
C PHE A 204 1.47 -1.06 -14.07
N GLU A 205 2.39 -1.31 -14.95
CA GLU A 205 2.59 -2.62 -15.57
C GLU A 205 2.81 -3.72 -14.51
N LEU A 206 3.58 -3.43 -13.45
CA LEU A 206 3.79 -4.38 -12.35
C LEU A 206 2.49 -4.72 -11.61
N PHE A 207 1.57 -3.76 -11.47
CA PHE A 207 0.25 -4.06 -10.93
C PHE A 207 -0.51 -5.03 -11.84
N GLY A 208 -0.43 -4.86 -13.16
CA GLY A 208 -1.01 -5.79 -14.12
C GLY A 208 -0.45 -7.21 -14.02
N GLN A 209 0.87 -7.33 -13.80
CA GLN A 209 1.52 -8.62 -13.57
C GLN A 209 1.05 -9.25 -12.27
N PHE A 210 1.02 -8.48 -11.18
CA PHE A 210 0.51 -8.95 -9.89
C PHE A 210 -0.95 -9.41 -9.98
N LYS A 211 -1.82 -8.65 -10.68
CA LYS A 211 -3.22 -9.03 -10.89
C LYS A 211 -3.35 -10.38 -11.58
N LYS A 212 -2.56 -10.65 -12.62
CA LYS A 212 -2.57 -11.95 -13.31
C LYS A 212 -2.24 -13.11 -12.36
N ILE A 213 -1.26 -12.91 -11.47
CA ILE A 213 -0.89 -13.92 -10.48
C ILE A 213 -2.01 -14.10 -9.44
N PHE A 214 -2.57 -12.99 -8.95
CA PHE A 214 -3.69 -13.00 -8.01
C PHE A 214 -4.89 -13.79 -8.60
N ASP A 215 -5.28 -13.51 -9.84
CA ASP A 215 -6.37 -14.18 -10.51
C ASP A 215 -6.07 -15.69 -10.71
N ARG A 216 -4.83 -16.04 -11.06
CA ARG A 216 -4.38 -17.42 -11.21
C ARG A 216 -4.50 -18.20 -9.90
N VAL A 217 -3.96 -17.65 -8.80
CA VAL A 217 -4.00 -18.31 -7.48
C VAL A 217 -5.44 -18.45 -6.99
N ASN A 218 -6.28 -17.43 -7.17
CA ASN A 218 -7.71 -17.53 -6.86
C ASN A 218 -8.37 -18.69 -7.61
N LYS A 219 -8.11 -18.81 -8.90
CA LYS A 219 -8.66 -19.91 -9.73
C LYS A 219 -8.16 -21.28 -9.25
N GLN A 220 -6.86 -21.40 -8.95
CA GLN A 220 -6.24 -22.66 -8.50
C GLN A 220 -6.82 -23.14 -7.17
N HIS A 221 -7.15 -22.23 -6.26
CA HIS A 221 -7.67 -22.53 -4.93
C HIS A 221 -9.20 -22.42 -4.82
N GLY A 222 -9.92 -22.16 -5.91
CA GLY A 222 -11.37 -22.00 -5.91
C GLY A 222 -11.87 -20.82 -5.07
N LEU A 223 -11.05 -19.73 -4.98
CA LEU A 223 -11.34 -18.56 -4.18
C LEU A 223 -12.09 -17.49 -5.00
N ASN A 224 -12.91 -16.69 -4.31
CA ASN A 224 -13.62 -15.54 -4.91
C ASN A 224 -13.19 -14.24 -4.22
N GLN A 225 -11.91 -13.91 -4.32
CA GLN A 225 -11.34 -12.72 -3.71
C GLN A 225 -11.24 -11.58 -4.73
N GLN A 226 -11.18 -10.34 -4.24
CA GLN A 226 -11.11 -9.14 -5.05
C GLN A 226 -9.87 -8.32 -4.72
N LEU A 227 -9.21 -7.76 -5.74
CA LEU A 227 -8.23 -6.69 -5.58
C LEU A 227 -8.95 -5.35 -5.46
N ILE A 228 -8.58 -4.58 -4.44
CA ILE A 228 -9.09 -3.24 -4.21
C ILE A 228 -7.95 -2.25 -4.39
N PRO A 229 -7.81 -1.64 -5.59
CA PRO A 229 -6.72 -0.71 -5.86
C PRO A 229 -7.00 0.66 -5.23
N TYR A 230 -5.95 1.23 -4.61
CA TYR A 230 -5.92 2.62 -4.15
C TYR A 230 -5.37 3.53 -5.25
N PHE A 231 -6.06 4.68 -5.44
CA PHE A 231 -5.61 5.70 -6.38
C PHE A 231 -5.65 7.10 -5.77
N ILE A 232 -4.70 7.93 -6.18
CA ILE A 232 -4.54 9.31 -5.74
C ILE A 232 -4.67 10.24 -6.94
N SER A 233 -5.59 11.21 -6.87
CA SER A 233 -5.68 12.34 -7.80
C SER A 233 -4.92 13.56 -7.26
N SER A 234 -4.68 14.52 -8.11
CA SER A 234 -4.11 15.84 -7.73
C SER A 234 -2.72 15.79 -7.09
N HIS A 235 -2.00 14.66 -7.22
CA HIS A 235 -0.58 14.61 -6.86
C HIS A 235 0.20 15.59 -7.75
N PRO A 236 1.24 16.26 -7.25
CA PRO A 236 2.13 17.04 -8.11
C PRO A 236 2.58 16.25 -9.35
N GLY A 237 2.46 16.86 -10.52
CA GLY A 237 2.69 16.24 -11.83
C GLY A 237 1.47 15.55 -12.44
N CYS A 238 0.36 15.38 -11.72
CA CYS A 238 -0.86 14.79 -12.24
C CYS A 238 -1.77 15.83 -12.90
N THR A 239 -2.14 15.62 -14.16
CA THR A 239 -3.05 16.46 -14.95
C THR A 239 -4.42 15.81 -15.12
N GLU A 240 -5.39 16.57 -15.64
CA GLU A 240 -6.69 16.02 -16.02
C GLU A 240 -6.57 14.96 -17.14
N THR A 241 -5.58 15.08 -18.02
CA THR A 241 -5.31 14.07 -19.06
C THR A 241 -4.86 12.75 -18.44
N ASP A 242 -3.97 12.80 -17.45
CA ASP A 242 -3.52 11.61 -16.74
C ASP A 242 -4.69 10.92 -16.02
N MET A 243 -5.59 11.69 -15.42
CA MET A 243 -6.80 11.17 -14.80
C MET A 243 -7.79 10.56 -15.80
N ALA A 244 -7.91 11.14 -16.98
CA ALA A 244 -8.73 10.56 -18.06
C ALA A 244 -8.18 9.21 -18.53
N ASN A 245 -6.85 9.09 -18.67
CA ASN A 245 -6.18 7.84 -18.99
C ASN A 245 -6.39 6.80 -17.88
N LEU A 246 -6.26 7.21 -16.60
CA LEU A 246 -6.56 6.35 -15.45
C LEU A 246 -8.00 5.81 -15.52
N ALA A 247 -8.98 6.65 -15.83
CA ALA A 247 -10.38 6.23 -15.97
C ALA A 247 -10.54 5.17 -17.08
N ILE A 248 -9.84 5.32 -18.21
CA ILE A 248 -9.86 4.35 -19.30
C ILE A 248 -9.22 3.02 -18.87
N GLN A 249 -8.07 3.07 -18.19
CA GLN A 249 -7.39 1.86 -17.74
C GLN A 249 -8.24 1.11 -16.67
N THR A 250 -8.86 1.82 -15.75
CA THR A 250 -9.74 1.20 -14.74
C THR A 250 -11.00 0.62 -15.38
N LYS A 251 -11.55 1.26 -16.44
CA LYS A 251 -12.64 0.68 -17.24
C LYS A 251 -12.22 -0.64 -17.90
N LYS A 252 -11.07 -0.68 -18.57
CA LYS A 252 -10.54 -1.88 -19.20
C LYS A 252 -10.33 -3.04 -18.23
N LEU A 253 -9.98 -2.73 -16.98
CA LEU A 253 -9.77 -3.71 -15.92
C LEU A 253 -11.05 -4.01 -15.12
N HIS A 254 -12.19 -3.42 -15.50
CA HIS A 254 -13.49 -3.56 -14.84
C HIS A 254 -13.48 -3.13 -13.35
N PHE A 255 -12.64 -2.17 -12.97
CA PHE A 255 -12.63 -1.62 -11.63
C PHE A 255 -13.63 -0.47 -11.49
N GLN A 256 -14.59 -0.62 -10.58
CA GLN A 256 -15.36 0.47 -10.01
C GLN A 256 -14.66 0.91 -8.73
N LEU A 257 -14.03 2.08 -8.76
CA LEU A 257 -13.10 2.51 -7.72
C LEU A 257 -13.84 2.87 -6.42
N GLU A 258 -13.37 2.33 -5.31
CA GLU A 258 -13.89 2.58 -3.97
C GLU A 258 -12.87 3.34 -3.10
N GLN A 259 -11.58 3.02 -3.26
CA GLN A 259 -10.49 3.57 -2.46
C GLN A 259 -9.74 4.64 -3.27
N VAL A 260 -10.25 5.86 -3.20
CA VAL A 260 -9.72 7.03 -3.92
C VAL A 260 -9.57 8.22 -2.98
N GLN A 261 -8.52 8.99 -3.18
CA GLN A 261 -8.30 10.22 -2.43
C GLN A 261 -7.65 11.30 -3.28
N ASP A 262 -7.85 12.55 -2.92
CA ASP A 262 -7.08 13.66 -3.46
C ASP A 262 -5.78 13.78 -2.68
N PHE A 263 -4.69 14.12 -3.36
CA PHE A 263 -3.44 14.43 -2.69
C PHE A 263 -3.65 15.51 -1.63
N THR A 264 -3.23 15.17 -0.41
CA THR A 264 -3.21 16.08 0.72
C THR A 264 -1.76 16.33 1.10
N PRO A 265 -1.29 17.60 1.05
CA PRO A 265 0.05 17.94 1.48
C PRO A 265 0.30 17.50 2.92
N THR A 266 1.36 16.72 3.11
CA THR A 266 1.74 16.19 4.41
C THR A 266 3.17 16.66 4.73
N PRO A 267 3.44 17.29 5.88
CA PRO A 267 4.77 17.77 6.23
C PRO A 267 5.86 16.72 6.05
N MET A 268 7.08 17.15 5.74
CA MET A 268 8.28 16.33 5.51
C MET A 268 8.23 15.43 4.27
N THR A 269 7.31 15.66 3.34
CA THR A 269 7.24 14.90 2.09
C THR A 269 7.70 15.72 0.89
N LEU A 270 8.41 15.07 -0.03
CA LEU A 270 8.85 15.69 -1.29
C LEU A 270 7.66 16.22 -2.11
N ALA A 271 6.54 15.50 -2.11
CA ALA A 271 5.34 15.92 -2.82
C ALA A 271 4.77 17.23 -2.25
N THR A 272 4.88 17.46 -0.95
CA THR A 272 4.46 18.73 -0.33
C THR A 272 5.32 19.89 -0.77
N GLU A 273 6.63 19.71 -0.88
CA GLU A 273 7.53 20.74 -1.42
C GLU A 273 7.17 21.07 -2.88
N MET A 274 7.00 20.06 -3.73
CA MET A 274 6.54 20.24 -5.12
C MET A 274 5.18 20.97 -5.17
N TYR A 275 4.26 20.61 -4.28
CA TYR A 275 2.93 21.21 -4.23
C TYR A 275 2.97 22.71 -3.95
N TYR A 276 3.76 23.13 -2.97
CA TYR A 276 3.85 24.55 -2.57
C TYR A 276 4.76 25.38 -3.48
N THR A 277 5.87 24.83 -3.94
CA THR A 277 6.82 25.57 -4.78
C THR A 277 6.43 25.57 -6.26
N GLY A 278 5.82 24.49 -6.75
CA GLY A 278 5.59 24.26 -8.19
C GLY A 278 6.86 23.81 -8.93
N TYR A 279 7.88 23.36 -8.18
CA TYR A 279 9.14 22.87 -8.74
C TYR A 279 9.55 21.55 -8.08
N HIS A 280 10.23 20.70 -8.83
CA HIS A 280 10.86 19.51 -8.27
C HIS A 280 12.13 19.93 -7.49
N PRO A 281 12.24 19.65 -6.18
CA PRO A 281 13.31 20.22 -5.35
C PRO A 281 14.74 19.83 -5.76
N TYR A 282 14.93 18.69 -6.42
CA TYR A 282 16.26 18.25 -6.86
C TYR A 282 16.62 18.65 -8.30
N THR A 283 15.64 18.71 -9.22
CA THR A 283 15.91 19.02 -10.64
C THR A 283 15.57 20.46 -11.00
N LEU A 284 14.83 21.17 -10.14
CA LEU A 284 14.30 22.51 -10.35
C LEU A 284 13.38 22.64 -11.58
N GLU A 285 12.92 21.54 -12.13
CA GLU A 285 11.94 21.52 -13.20
C GLU A 285 10.56 21.93 -12.67
N LYS A 286 9.80 22.67 -13.47
CA LYS A 286 8.43 23.06 -13.14
C LYS A 286 7.54 21.82 -13.04
N VAL A 287 6.72 21.78 -12.00
CA VAL A 287 5.76 20.70 -11.75
C VAL A 287 4.36 21.30 -11.65
N TYR A 288 3.44 20.80 -12.49
CA TYR A 288 2.04 21.18 -12.38
C TYR A 288 1.46 20.70 -11.04
N THR A 289 0.67 21.55 -10.38
CA THR A 289 -0.02 21.20 -9.14
C THR A 289 -1.44 21.74 -9.14
N ALA A 290 -2.42 20.87 -8.88
CA ALA A 290 -3.83 21.27 -8.69
C ALA A 290 -4.00 21.88 -7.30
N ARG A 291 -4.05 23.20 -7.21
CA ARG A 291 -4.10 23.94 -5.92
C ARG A 291 -5.49 24.35 -5.51
N THR A 292 -6.36 24.68 -6.48
CA THR A 292 -7.71 25.12 -6.15
C THR A 292 -8.65 23.93 -5.99
N LYS A 293 -9.76 24.16 -5.29
CA LYS A 293 -10.82 23.16 -5.11
C LYS A 293 -11.38 22.70 -6.45
N GLU A 294 -11.56 23.62 -7.39
CA GLU A 294 -12.08 23.37 -8.73
C GLU A 294 -11.13 22.45 -9.53
N GLN A 295 -9.82 22.72 -9.47
CA GLN A 295 -8.80 21.88 -10.13
C GLN A 295 -8.78 20.46 -9.55
N LYS A 296 -8.89 20.33 -8.23
CA LYS A 296 -8.94 19.00 -7.58
C LYS A 296 -10.21 18.25 -7.96
N LEU A 297 -11.36 18.90 -7.93
CA LEU A 297 -12.63 18.30 -8.34
C LEU A 297 -12.63 17.91 -9.83
N ALA A 298 -12.02 18.74 -10.70
CA ALA A 298 -11.87 18.42 -12.12
C ALA A 298 -11.06 17.16 -12.37
N GLN A 299 -10.08 16.85 -11.51
CA GLN A 299 -9.36 15.58 -11.57
C GLN A 299 -10.16 14.44 -10.92
N ARG A 300 -10.69 14.65 -9.73
CA ARG A 300 -11.37 13.64 -8.93
C ARG A 300 -12.57 13.00 -9.63
N GLN A 301 -13.32 13.75 -10.44
CA GLN A 301 -14.49 13.25 -11.16
C GLN A 301 -14.19 12.03 -12.04
N PHE A 302 -12.98 11.90 -12.59
CA PHE A 302 -12.59 10.80 -13.45
C PHE A 302 -12.55 9.43 -12.72
N PHE A 303 -12.39 9.40 -11.42
CA PHE A 303 -12.51 8.17 -10.63
C PHE A 303 -13.91 7.54 -10.75
N PHE A 304 -14.93 8.37 -10.94
CA PHE A 304 -16.34 7.96 -10.93
C PHE A 304 -16.94 7.88 -12.34
N TRP A 305 -16.10 7.59 -13.35
CA TRP A 305 -16.53 7.49 -14.75
C TRP A 305 -17.71 6.54 -14.96
N TYR A 306 -17.88 5.52 -14.13
CA TYR A 306 -18.97 4.54 -14.19
C TYR A 306 -20.30 5.05 -13.65
N LYS A 307 -20.31 6.17 -12.93
CA LYS A 307 -21.53 6.76 -12.37
C LYS A 307 -22.18 7.71 -13.38
N PRO A 308 -23.48 7.53 -13.69
CA PRO A 308 -24.18 8.33 -14.70
C PRO A 308 -24.13 9.85 -14.44
N GLU A 309 -24.20 10.26 -13.17
CA GLU A 309 -24.16 11.67 -12.76
C GLU A 309 -22.88 12.41 -13.13
N PHE A 310 -21.74 11.71 -13.25
CA PHE A 310 -20.47 12.30 -13.64
C PHE A 310 -20.25 12.36 -15.15
N ARG A 311 -21.04 11.62 -15.95
CA ARG A 311 -20.83 11.49 -17.40
C ARG A 311 -20.78 12.83 -18.13
N ARG A 312 -21.73 13.74 -17.82
CA ARG A 312 -21.80 15.08 -18.45
C ARG A 312 -20.56 15.91 -18.09
N GLN A 313 -20.18 15.93 -16.81
CA GLN A 313 -19.02 16.71 -16.35
C GLN A 313 -17.72 16.21 -16.95
N ILE A 314 -17.50 14.89 -16.98
CA ILE A 314 -16.32 14.26 -17.58
C ILE A 314 -16.28 14.54 -19.08
N THR A 315 -17.41 14.46 -19.80
CA THR A 315 -17.48 14.79 -21.23
C THR A 315 -17.05 16.23 -21.49
N GLN A 316 -17.57 17.19 -20.71
CA GLN A 316 -17.20 18.60 -20.80
C GLN A 316 -15.71 18.82 -20.48
N ALA A 317 -15.17 18.15 -19.47
CA ALA A 317 -13.75 18.21 -19.14
C ALA A 317 -12.88 17.70 -20.29
N LEU A 318 -13.20 16.55 -20.90
CA LEU A 318 -12.50 16.00 -22.04
C LEU A 318 -12.54 16.93 -23.27
N GLN A 319 -13.66 17.62 -23.51
CA GLN A 319 -13.77 18.63 -24.57
C GLN A 319 -12.87 19.82 -24.27
N ARG A 320 -12.88 20.35 -23.04
CA ARG A 320 -12.08 21.50 -22.61
C ARG A 320 -10.58 21.25 -22.75
N ILE A 321 -10.11 20.05 -22.38
CA ILE A 321 -8.67 19.67 -22.49
C ILE A 321 -8.27 19.16 -23.89
N GLY A 322 -9.17 19.23 -24.88
CA GLY A 322 -8.89 18.82 -26.26
C GLY A 322 -8.78 17.31 -26.49
N LYS A 323 -9.31 16.48 -25.58
CA LYS A 323 -9.24 15.01 -25.62
C LYS A 323 -10.60 14.37 -25.97
N LYS A 324 -11.27 14.89 -27.01
CA LYS A 324 -12.59 14.39 -27.45
C LYS A 324 -12.56 12.92 -27.88
N ASP A 325 -11.44 12.43 -28.40
CA ASP A 325 -11.22 11.03 -28.77
C ASP A 325 -11.38 10.05 -27.58
N LEU A 326 -11.13 10.51 -26.36
CA LEU A 326 -11.27 9.70 -25.15
C LEU A 326 -12.73 9.52 -24.72
N ILE A 327 -13.66 10.37 -25.20
CA ILE A 327 -15.09 10.27 -24.87
C ILE A 327 -15.65 8.93 -25.38
N GLY A 328 -15.33 8.56 -26.63
CA GLY A 328 -15.72 7.28 -27.21
C GLY A 328 -15.12 6.09 -26.47
N LYS A 329 -13.85 6.18 -26.07
CA LYS A 329 -13.17 5.12 -25.30
C LYS A 329 -13.77 4.93 -23.91
N LEU A 330 -14.21 6.01 -23.26
CA LEU A 330 -14.74 5.96 -21.91
C LEU A 330 -16.23 5.63 -21.87
N PHE A 331 -17.04 6.18 -22.80
CA PHE A 331 -18.50 6.09 -22.78
C PHE A 331 -19.12 5.42 -24.01
N GLY A 332 -18.31 5.08 -25.03
CA GLY A 332 -18.73 4.24 -26.14
C GLY A 332 -19.05 2.80 -25.70
N ARG A 333 -19.93 2.16 -26.47
CA ARG A 333 -20.27 0.74 -26.29
C ARG A 333 -19.12 -0.19 -26.62
#